data_555f5bc1e0d93b6233e04bb2eccd913f
#
_entry.id   555f5bc1e0d93b6233e04bb2eccd913f
#
_cell.length_a   1.000
_cell.length_b   1.000
_cell.length_c   1.000
_cell.angle_alpha   90.00
_cell.angle_beta   90.00
_cell.angle_gamma   90.00
#
_symmetry.space_group_name_H-M   'P 1'
#
loop_
_entity.id
_entity.type
_entity.pdbx_description
1 polymer ?
#
loop_
_entity_poly.entity_id
_entity_poly.type
_entity_poly.pdbx_seq_one_letter_code
_entity_poly.pdbx_strand_id
1 'polypeptide(L)'
;SSEAASACFFMGVSFFVIAGPGAAKILADWGADVIKVEPVFGDPGRTTGKPMCMPTEDDCNILYNIYNANKRGLSLNLKAEDGKAVLEKILETADVFVTSYRTGALKRLGLDYEAMHARYPHIVWGQINGYGDFGPIKDNPGFDTVAFWARSGAMMDLVEKGTSPVNPLIGFGDATTSCSLAAGICGALYNKAKTGEGCKVMVSLFGQAIWSGSAGVASTQYGDSYPKTRLIPGTPVMNTYKSSDDIWF
;
A
#
# COMPACT_ATOMS: atom_id res chain seq x y z
N SER A 1 28.52 15.27 -21.98
CA SER A 1 28.61 14.93 -20.54
C SER A 1 27.26 14.43 -20.08
N SER A 2 27.12 13.10 -19.93
CA SER A 2 25.97 12.48 -19.31
C SER A 2 26.08 12.75 -17.82
N GLU A 3 25.36 13.75 -17.31
CA GLU A 3 24.98 13.77 -15.90
C GLU A 3 24.16 12.51 -15.68
N ALA A 4 24.76 11.55 -14.99
CA ALA A 4 24.02 10.41 -14.48
C ALA A 4 22.87 10.99 -13.64
N ALA A 5 21.62 10.73 -14.04
CA ALA A 5 20.46 11.06 -13.25
C ALA A 5 20.72 10.48 -11.86
N SER A 6 20.83 11.35 -10.85
CA SER A 6 21.04 10.95 -9.47
C SER A 6 19.90 10.00 -9.12
N ALA A 7 20.21 8.75 -8.78
CA ALA A 7 19.21 7.78 -8.38
C ALA A 7 18.47 8.34 -7.16
N CYS A 8 17.14 8.42 -7.23
CA CYS A 8 16.31 8.93 -6.15
C CYS A 8 16.50 8.01 -4.94
N PHE A 9 16.93 8.57 -3.79
CA PHE A 9 17.24 7.82 -2.59
C PHE A 9 15.95 7.60 -1.77
N PHE A 10 15.58 6.34 -1.62
CA PHE A 10 14.33 5.94 -0.99
C PHE A 10 14.57 5.28 0.35
N MET A 11 13.83 5.68 1.37
CA MET A 11 13.80 4.97 2.63
C MET A 11 12.39 4.47 2.94
N GLY A 12 12.25 3.16 3.16
CA GLY A 12 11.01 2.55 3.61
C GLY A 12 11.12 2.06 5.05
N VAL A 13 10.35 2.65 5.98
CA VAL A 13 10.13 2.10 7.33
C VAL A 13 8.75 1.48 7.33
N SER A 14 8.65 0.15 7.28
CA SER A 14 7.38 -0.53 7.11
C SER A 14 7.20 -1.65 8.14
N PHE A 15 6.00 -1.72 8.73
CA PHE A 15 5.52 -2.83 9.57
C PHE A 15 4.38 -3.62 8.91
N PHE A 16 3.93 -3.27 7.70
CA PHE A 16 2.91 -4.01 6.97
C PHE A 16 3.54 -4.87 5.89
N VAL A 17 3.00 -6.06 5.75
CA VAL A 17 3.58 -7.16 4.99
C VAL A 17 3.63 -6.89 3.49
N ILE A 18 2.64 -6.18 2.93
CA ILE A 18 2.43 -6.07 1.48
C ILE A 18 2.37 -4.62 1.02
N ALA A 19 1.39 -3.85 1.47
CA ALA A 19 1.03 -2.57 0.86
C ALA A 19 2.16 -1.52 0.84
N GLY A 20 2.78 -1.23 1.98
CA GLY A 20 3.92 -0.30 2.06
C GLY A 20 5.17 -0.83 1.34
N PRO A 21 5.61 -2.07 1.66
CA PRO A 21 6.69 -2.72 0.92
C PRO A 21 6.44 -2.79 -0.59
N GLY A 22 5.22 -3.05 -1.05
CA GLY A 22 4.86 -3.10 -2.45
C GLY A 22 5.10 -1.78 -3.18
N ALA A 23 4.68 -0.66 -2.61
CA ALA A 23 4.93 0.66 -3.20
C ALA A 23 6.43 0.94 -3.34
N ALA A 24 7.22 0.67 -2.30
CA ALA A 24 8.67 0.81 -2.33
C ALA A 24 9.35 -0.16 -3.32
N LYS A 25 8.80 -1.39 -3.49
CA LYS A 25 9.27 -2.36 -4.48
C LYS A 25 9.07 -1.87 -5.91
N ILE A 26 7.88 -1.33 -6.24
CA ILE A 26 7.59 -0.75 -7.55
C ILE A 26 8.63 0.33 -7.91
N LEU A 27 8.92 1.21 -6.96
CA LEU A 27 9.89 2.28 -7.18
C LEU A 27 11.33 1.75 -7.27
N ALA A 28 11.68 0.70 -6.51
CA ALA A 28 12.97 0.02 -6.64
C ALA A 28 13.15 -0.61 -8.03
N ASP A 29 12.10 -1.21 -8.59
CA ASP A 29 12.12 -1.78 -9.94
C ASP A 29 12.26 -0.71 -11.03
N TRP A 30 11.86 0.52 -10.73
CA TRP A 30 12.04 1.66 -11.60
C TRP A 30 13.36 2.39 -11.40
N GLY A 31 14.27 1.83 -10.58
CA GLY A 31 15.65 2.31 -10.42
C GLY A 31 15.92 3.17 -9.19
N ALA A 32 14.95 3.25 -8.25
CA ALA A 32 15.20 3.93 -6.97
C ALA A 32 16.12 3.08 -6.07
N ASP A 33 17.07 3.72 -5.37
CA ASP A 33 17.86 3.08 -4.32
C ASP A 33 17.04 3.01 -3.02
N VAL A 34 16.53 1.84 -2.69
CA VAL A 34 15.60 1.66 -1.57
C VAL A 34 16.28 0.97 -0.39
N ILE A 35 16.29 1.64 0.76
CA ILE A 35 16.65 1.03 2.04
C ILE A 35 15.39 0.65 2.79
N LYS A 36 15.20 -0.63 3.05
CA LYS A 36 14.17 -1.15 3.95
C LYS A 36 14.70 -1.21 5.39
N VAL A 37 14.12 -0.42 6.26
CA VAL A 37 14.41 -0.45 7.69
C VAL A 37 13.43 -1.40 8.39
N GLU A 38 13.96 -2.40 9.08
CA GLU A 38 13.20 -3.38 9.85
C GLU A 38 13.55 -3.29 11.34
N PRO A 39 12.63 -3.69 12.25
CA PRO A 39 12.99 -3.88 13.63
C PRO A 39 13.97 -5.07 13.80
N VAL A 40 14.68 -5.14 14.91
CA VAL A 40 15.71 -6.17 15.17
C VAL A 40 15.15 -7.61 15.10
N PHE A 41 13.86 -7.78 15.39
CA PHE A 41 13.19 -9.08 15.28
C PHE A 41 12.66 -9.40 13.87
N GLY A 42 12.91 -8.53 12.89
CA GLY A 42 12.49 -8.68 11.50
C GLY A 42 11.10 -8.11 11.19
N ASP A 43 10.79 -8.06 9.89
CA ASP A 43 9.46 -7.71 9.39
C ASP A 43 8.48 -8.89 9.57
N PRO A 44 7.24 -8.68 10.06
CA PRO A 44 6.22 -9.73 10.11
C PRO A 44 6.00 -10.46 8.79
N GLY A 45 6.26 -9.82 7.65
CA GLY A 45 6.22 -10.43 6.32
C GLY A 45 7.08 -11.68 6.16
N ARG A 46 8.15 -11.79 6.96
CA ARG A 46 9.03 -12.96 6.95
C ARG A 46 8.34 -14.25 7.43
N THR A 47 7.27 -14.14 8.22
CA THR A 47 6.53 -15.28 8.76
C THR A 47 5.08 -15.36 8.33
N THR A 48 4.53 -14.32 7.71
CA THR A 48 3.11 -14.23 7.33
C THR A 48 2.68 -15.28 6.31
N GLY A 49 3.60 -15.79 5.48
CA GLY A 49 3.32 -16.87 4.55
C GLY A 49 3.06 -18.23 5.20
N LYS A 50 3.56 -18.46 6.43
CA LYS A 50 3.50 -19.75 7.10
C LYS A 50 2.06 -20.28 7.32
N PRO A 51 1.10 -19.53 7.86
CA PRO A 51 -0.28 -20.01 8.00
C PRO A 51 -1.00 -20.16 6.66
N MET A 52 -0.41 -19.69 5.55
CA MET A 52 -0.93 -19.81 4.19
C MET A 52 -0.27 -20.97 3.42
N CYS A 53 0.47 -21.83 4.11
CA CYS A 53 1.24 -22.93 3.54
C CYS A 53 2.27 -22.50 2.48
N MET A 54 2.77 -21.27 2.56
CA MET A 54 3.85 -20.77 1.72
C MET A 54 5.21 -21.00 2.41
N PRO A 55 6.28 -21.27 1.65
CA PRO A 55 7.64 -21.31 2.20
C PRO A 55 8.01 -19.98 2.89
N THR A 56 8.69 -20.07 4.03
CA THR A 56 9.14 -18.90 4.81
C THR A 56 10.60 -19.03 5.26
N GLU A 57 11.36 -19.93 4.65
CA GLU A 57 12.80 -20.11 4.84
C GLU A 57 13.56 -18.92 4.26
N ASP A 58 14.76 -18.66 4.74
CA ASP A 58 15.56 -17.49 4.33
C ASP A 58 15.89 -17.47 2.83
N ASP A 59 16.09 -18.64 2.23
CA ASP A 59 16.37 -18.82 0.81
C ASP A 59 15.10 -18.95 -0.06
N CYS A 60 13.94 -19.21 0.54
CA CYS A 60 12.67 -19.43 -0.14
C CYS A 60 11.51 -18.80 0.63
N ASN A 61 11.42 -17.48 0.64
CA ASN A 61 10.31 -16.75 1.26
C ASN A 61 9.52 -15.99 0.20
N ILE A 62 8.57 -16.67 -0.44
CA ILE A 62 7.85 -16.17 -1.61
C ILE A 62 7.15 -14.85 -1.28
N LEU A 63 6.36 -14.80 -0.21
CA LEU A 63 5.57 -13.61 0.12
C LEU A 63 6.48 -12.42 0.47
N TYR A 64 7.53 -12.65 1.26
CA TYR A 64 8.47 -11.59 1.60
C TYR A 64 9.25 -11.11 0.38
N ASN A 65 9.75 -12.03 -0.45
CA ASN A 65 10.62 -11.70 -1.59
C ASN A 65 9.87 -10.94 -2.68
N ILE A 66 8.60 -11.27 -2.98
CA ILE A 66 7.79 -10.54 -3.96
C ILE A 66 7.76 -9.04 -3.65
N TYR A 67 7.59 -8.68 -2.37
CA TYR A 67 7.41 -7.27 -1.98
C TYR A 67 8.70 -6.58 -1.52
N ASN A 68 9.84 -7.32 -1.42
CA ASN A 68 11.08 -6.74 -0.89
C ASN A 68 12.32 -6.95 -1.77
N ALA A 69 12.19 -7.60 -2.92
CA ALA A 69 13.28 -7.67 -3.89
C ALA A 69 13.74 -6.25 -4.34
N ASN A 70 14.98 -6.14 -4.79
CA ASN A 70 15.64 -4.88 -5.18
C ASN A 70 15.77 -3.83 -4.07
N LYS A 71 15.72 -4.24 -2.79
CA LYS A 71 15.94 -3.35 -1.66
C LYS A 71 17.18 -3.74 -0.88
N ARG A 72 17.84 -2.77 -0.30
CA ARG A 72 18.86 -2.98 0.74
C ARG A 72 18.17 -3.09 2.09
N GLY A 73 18.53 -4.11 2.89
CA GLY A 73 17.98 -4.33 4.23
C GLY A 73 18.83 -3.66 5.31
N LEU A 74 18.18 -3.06 6.30
CA LEU A 74 18.81 -2.52 7.49
C LEU A 74 17.93 -2.82 8.71
N SER A 75 18.52 -3.42 9.75
CA SER A 75 17.82 -3.69 11.00
C SER A 75 18.20 -2.66 12.05
N LEU A 76 17.19 -1.94 12.60
CA LEU A 76 17.39 -0.89 13.60
C LEU A 76 16.44 -1.04 14.79
N ASN A 77 16.96 -0.78 15.98
CA ASN A 77 16.14 -0.58 17.17
C ASN A 77 15.78 0.91 17.31
N LEU A 78 14.65 1.32 16.77
CA LEU A 78 14.19 2.72 16.84
C LEU A 78 13.78 3.20 18.24
N LYS A 79 13.87 2.34 19.27
CA LYS A 79 13.70 2.73 20.67
C LYS A 79 15.02 3.11 21.33
N ALA A 80 16.15 2.72 20.75
CA ALA A 80 17.48 3.06 21.21
C ALA A 80 17.99 4.33 20.51
N GLU A 81 18.72 5.16 21.23
CA GLU A 81 19.24 6.42 20.70
C GLU A 81 20.18 6.22 19.51
N ASP A 82 21.06 5.21 19.56
CA ASP A 82 21.95 4.87 18.45
C ASP A 82 21.17 4.46 17.19
N GLY A 83 20.07 3.70 17.35
CA GLY A 83 19.21 3.31 16.23
C GLY A 83 18.49 4.51 15.60
N LYS A 84 18.04 5.47 16.42
CA LYS A 84 17.47 6.73 15.94
C LYS A 84 18.52 7.57 15.22
N ALA A 85 19.73 7.70 15.78
CA ALA A 85 20.81 8.47 15.18
C ALA A 85 21.21 7.95 13.79
N VAL A 86 21.20 6.62 13.61
CA VAL A 86 21.43 6.01 12.29
C VAL A 86 20.28 6.36 11.34
N LEU A 87 19.03 6.26 11.81
CA LEU A 87 17.86 6.62 11.01
C LEU A 87 17.91 8.09 10.56
N GLU A 88 18.25 9.01 11.46
CA GLU A 88 18.34 10.44 11.15
C GLU A 88 19.38 10.74 10.08
N LYS A 89 20.55 10.12 10.15
CA LYS A 89 21.58 10.24 9.09
C LYS A 89 21.09 9.79 7.71
N ILE A 90 20.24 8.76 7.66
CA ILE A 90 19.65 8.30 6.42
C ILE A 90 18.62 9.32 5.92
N LEU A 91 17.80 9.87 6.83
CA LEU A 91 16.77 10.85 6.49
C LEU A 91 17.34 12.16 5.95
N GLU A 92 18.53 12.58 6.39
CA GLU A 92 19.21 13.78 5.88
C GLU A 92 19.42 13.76 4.36
N THR A 93 19.58 12.57 3.78
CA THR A 93 19.85 12.38 2.35
C THR A 93 18.71 11.72 1.57
N ALA A 94 17.65 11.32 2.25
CA ALA A 94 16.51 10.63 1.62
C ALA A 94 15.64 11.60 0.83
N ASP A 95 15.22 11.23 -0.35
CA ASP A 95 14.22 11.96 -1.14
C ASP A 95 12.81 11.62 -0.73
N VAL A 96 12.59 10.39 -0.29
CA VAL A 96 11.27 9.85 0.03
C VAL A 96 11.33 9.01 1.29
N PHE A 97 10.36 9.19 2.15
CA PHE A 97 10.08 8.33 3.30
C PHE A 97 8.75 7.63 3.09
N VAL A 98 8.72 6.29 3.14
CA VAL A 98 7.50 5.50 3.01
C VAL A 98 7.22 4.75 4.31
N THR A 99 5.97 4.81 4.77
CA THR A 99 5.56 4.11 5.98
C THR A 99 4.15 3.54 5.88
N SER A 100 3.92 2.44 6.58
CA SER A 100 2.59 1.87 6.81
C SER A 100 2.23 1.84 8.31
N TYR A 101 2.98 2.53 9.15
CA TYR A 101 2.62 2.70 10.55
C TYR A 101 1.36 3.55 10.70
N ARG A 102 0.56 3.24 11.72
CA ARG A 102 -0.54 4.09 12.14
C ARG A 102 0.00 5.43 12.65
N THR A 103 -0.75 6.48 12.41
CA THR A 103 -0.37 7.85 12.77
C THR A 103 0.04 7.99 14.25
N GLY A 104 -0.67 7.33 15.18
CA GLY A 104 -0.32 7.34 16.59
C GLY A 104 1.03 6.68 16.92
N ALA A 105 1.47 5.67 16.15
CA ALA A 105 2.79 5.08 16.31
C ALA A 105 3.88 5.99 15.76
N LEU A 106 3.63 6.63 14.62
CA LEU A 106 4.56 7.59 14.01
C LEU A 106 4.79 8.80 14.92
N LYS A 107 3.73 9.34 15.54
CA LYS A 107 3.85 10.45 16.50
C LYS A 107 4.76 10.09 17.68
N ARG A 108 4.63 8.87 18.24
CA ARG A 108 5.50 8.42 19.34
C ARG A 108 6.97 8.27 18.94
N LEU A 109 7.24 8.06 17.66
CA LEU A 109 8.60 7.95 17.10
C LEU A 109 9.14 9.29 16.58
N GLY A 110 8.31 10.34 16.50
CA GLY A 110 8.66 11.60 15.85
C GLY A 110 8.84 11.48 14.32
N LEU A 111 8.13 10.53 13.71
CA LEU A 111 8.17 10.22 12.28
C LEU A 111 6.84 10.54 11.56
N ASP A 112 5.91 11.20 12.24
CA ASP A 112 4.71 11.73 11.59
C ASP A 112 5.06 12.88 10.63
N TYR A 113 4.13 13.20 9.74
CA TYR A 113 4.39 14.17 8.68
C TYR A 113 4.83 15.53 9.22
N GLU A 114 4.15 16.06 10.23
CA GLU A 114 4.43 17.38 10.81
C GLU A 114 5.84 17.44 11.39
N ALA A 115 6.24 16.43 12.17
CA ALA A 115 7.57 16.35 12.77
C ALA A 115 8.67 16.12 11.72
N MET A 116 8.38 15.31 10.70
CA MET A 116 9.32 15.03 9.61
C MET A 116 9.50 16.24 8.70
N HIS A 117 8.42 16.89 8.30
CA HIS A 117 8.44 18.05 7.41
C HIS A 117 9.16 19.25 8.03
N ALA A 118 8.99 19.45 9.35
CA ALA A 118 9.71 20.50 10.05
C ALA A 118 11.23 20.32 10.06
N ARG A 119 11.72 19.05 10.06
CA ARG A 119 13.16 18.74 10.07
C ARG A 119 13.73 18.53 8.68
N TYR A 120 12.95 17.94 7.80
CA TYR A 120 13.35 17.52 6.44
C TYR A 120 12.30 17.96 5.41
N PRO A 121 12.15 19.27 5.13
CA PRO A 121 11.10 19.80 4.28
C PRO A 121 11.19 19.31 2.81
N HIS A 122 12.36 18.79 2.41
CA HIS A 122 12.59 18.24 1.09
C HIS A 122 12.05 16.81 0.90
N ILE A 123 11.70 16.09 1.98
CA ILE A 123 11.28 14.71 1.89
C ILE A 123 9.82 14.61 1.42
N VAL A 124 9.59 13.80 0.40
CA VAL A 124 8.26 13.30 0.06
C VAL A 124 7.87 12.24 1.09
N TRP A 125 6.85 12.53 1.90
CA TRP A 125 6.40 11.65 2.97
C TRP A 125 5.19 10.83 2.53
N GLY A 126 5.38 9.50 2.31
CA GLY A 126 4.37 8.57 1.84
C GLY A 126 3.80 7.69 2.95
N GLN A 127 2.48 7.63 3.10
CA GLN A 127 1.82 6.72 4.05
C GLN A 127 0.71 5.92 3.39
N ILE A 128 0.64 4.64 3.77
CA ILE A 128 -0.47 3.76 3.47
C ILE A 128 -1.03 3.19 4.77
N ASN A 129 -2.35 3.23 4.95
CA ASN A 129 -3.02 2.63 6.11
C ASN A 129 -4.41 2.07 5.73
N GLY A 130 -5.18 1.60 6.71
CA GLY A 130 -6.50 1.01 6.45
C GLY A 130 -7.55 2.02 5.99
N TYR A 131 -7.64 3.19 6.65
CA TYR A 131 -8.81 4.07 6.55
C TYR A 131 -8.52 5.55 6.32
N GLY A 132 -7.26 5.93 6.09
CA GLY A 132 -6.87 7.33 5.93
C GLY A 132 -6.55 8.02 7.26
N ASP A 133 -6.47 9.34 7.26
CA ASP A 133 -6.10 10.17 8.41
C ASP A 133 -7.25 11.07 8.91
N PHE A 134 -8.43 10.92 8.35
CA PHE A 134 -9.63 11.63 8.76
C PHE A 134 -10.83 10.68 8.91
N GLY A 135 -11.92 11.18 9.48
CA GLY A 135 -13.15 10.41 9.73
C GLY A 135 -13.11 9.58 11.02
N PRO A 136 -14.25 9.00 11.39
CA PRO A 136 -14.45 8.38 12.72
C PRO A 136 -13.67 7.07 12.92
N ILE A 137 -13.24 6.41 11.83
CA ILE A 137 -12.57 5.11 11.88
C ILE A 137 -11.08 5.17 11.50
N LYS A 138 -10.50 6.37 11.36
CA LYS A 138 -9.10 6.58 10.92
C LYS A 138 -8.06 5.83 11.75
N ASP A 139 -8.31 5.63 13.03
CA ASP A 139 -7.39 4.96 13.95
C ASP A 139 -7.67 3.45 14.10
N ASN A 140 -8.70 2.94 13.42
CA ASN A 140 -9.04 1.52 13.49
C ASN A 140 -7.96 0.67 12.80
N PRO A 141 -7.74 -0.58 13.29
CA PRO A 141 -6.94 -1.54 12.56
C PRO A 141 -7.61 -1.90 11.23
N GLY A 142 -6.84 -1.88 10.15
CA GLY A 142 -7.32 -2.22 8.83
C GLY A 142 -6.25 -2.97 8.05
N PHE A 143 -6.54 -4.22 7.67
CA PHE A 143 -5.78 -5.03 6.73
C PHE A 143 -6.58 -5.16 5.43
N ASP A 144 -5.97 -5.71 4.40
CA ASP A 144 -6.58 -5.96 3.09
C ASP A 144 -8.00 -6.51 3.20
N THR A 145 -8.18 -7.68 3.78
CA THR A 145 -9.49 -8.34 3.88
C THR A 145 -10.53 -7.50 4.61
N VAL A 146 -10.12 -6.74 5.63
CA VAL A 146 -11.06 -5.96 6.46
C VAL A 146 -11.34 -4.60 5.85
N ALA A 147 -10.28 -3.84 5.49
CA ALA A 147 -10.44 -2.45 5.05
C ALA A 147 -10.77 -2.34 3.56
N PHE A 148 -10.04 -3.08 2.69
CA PHE A 148 -10.30 -3.06 1.26
C PHE A 148 -11.56 -3.86 0.92
N TRP A 149 -11.64 -5.14 1.32
CA TRP A 149 -12.69 -6.05 0.85
C TRP A 149 -14.00 -5.95 1.63
N ALA A 150 -13.96 -6.14 2.95
CA ALA A 150 -15.19 -6.22 3.74
C ALA A 150 -15.84 -4.84 3.94
N ARG A 151 -15.06 -3.84 4.36
CA ARG A 151 -15.60 -2.52 4.69
C ARG A 151 -16.10 -1.74 3.49
N SER A 152 -15.51 -1.92 2.33
CA SER A 152 -15.97 -1.29 1.08
C SER A 152 -17.20 -1.96 0.48
N GLY A 153 -17.49 -3.20 0.87
CA GLY A 153 -18.52 -4.01 0.24
C GLY A 153 -18.02 -4.85 -0.95
N ALA A 154 -16.80 -4.64 -1.44
CA ALA A 154 -16.27 -5.27 -2.65
C ALA A 154 -16.37 -6.80 -2.64
N MET A 155 -16.22 -7.45 -1.48
CA MET A 155 -16.37 -8.90 -1.38
C MET A 155 -17.79 -9.42 -1.64
N MET A 156 -18.81 -8.55 -1.53
CA MET A 156 -20.20 -8.87 -1.86
C MET A 156 -20.57 -8.37 -3.27
N ASP A 157 -20.03 -7.23 -3.68
CA ASP A 157 -20.41 -6.60 -4.95
C ASP A 157 -19.90 -7.36 -6.17
N LEU A 158 -18.82 -8.15 -6.00
CA LEU A 158 -18.19 -8.95 -7.07
C LEU A 158 -18.73 -10.38 -7.21
N VAL A 159 -19.80 -10.72 -6.51
CA VAL A 159 -20.43 -12.06 -6.59
C VAL A 159 -21.84 -11.98 -7.16
N GLU A 160 -22.37 -13.11 -7.60
CA GLU A 160 -23.77 -13.23 -8.01
C GLU A 160 -24.69 -12.93 -6.80
N LYS A 161 -25.74 -12.16 -7.02
CA LYS A 161 -26.71 -11.82 -5.99
C LYS A 161 -27.29 -13.06 -5.31
N GLY A 162 -27.25 -13.10 -3.98
CA GLY A 162 -27.77 -14.21 -3.18
C GLY A 162 -26.75 -15.33 -2.91
N THR A 163 -25.49 -15.16 -3.35
CA THR A 163 -24.41 -16.11 -3.03
C THR A 163 -23.58 -15.65 -1.83
N SER A 164 -22.63 -16.49 -1.40
CA SER A 164 -21.66 -16.14 -0.36
C SER A 164 -20.68 -15.07 -0.85
N PRO A 165 -20.09 -14.27 0.05
CA PRO A 165 -19.01 -13.35 -0.28
C PRO A 165 -17.85 -14.04 -1.00
N VAL A 166 -17.16 -13.33 -1.88
CA VAL A 166 -15.93 -13.83 -2.48
C VAL A 166 -14.86 -14.04 -1.39
N ASN A 167 -14.09 -15.12 -1.50
CA ASN A 167 -12.86 -15.27 -0.74
C ASN A 167 -11.72 -14.59 -1.51
N PRO A 168 -11.25 -13.41 -1.07
CA PRO A 168 -10.33 -12.62 -1.88
C PRO A 168 -8.95 -13.26 -1.99
N LEU A 169 -8.27 -12.97 -3.09
CA LEU A 169 -6.86 -13.31 -3.25
C LEU A 169 -6.01 -12.54 -2.23
N ILE A 170 -5.01 -13.22 -1.69
CA ILE A 170 -4.12 -12.68 -0.67
C ILE A 170 -3.44 -11.41 -1.17
N GLY A 171 -3.62 -10.30 -0.45
CA GLY A 171 -2.93 -9.05 -0.72
C GLY A 171 -3.35 -8.34 -2.01
N PHE A 172 -4.46 -8.71 -2.63
CA PHE A 172 -4.94 -8.05 -3.85
C PHE A 172 -5.20 -6.56 -3.63
N GLY A 173 -5.91 -6.20 -2.57
CA GLY A 173 -6.17 -4.82 -2.20
C GLY A 173 -4.91 -4.07 -1.78
N ASP A 174 -4.01 -4.74 -1.05
CA ASP A 174 -2.70 -4.19 -0.68
C ASP A 174 -1.87 -3.87 -1.93
N ALA A 175 -1.78 -4.79 -2.89
CA ALA A 175 -0.99 -4.62 -4.11
C ALA A 175 -1.52 -3.48 -4.98
N THR A 176 -2.85 -3.39 -5.16
CA THR A 176 -3.47 -2.29 -5.91
C THR A 176 -3.27 -0.94 -5.21
N THR A 177 -3.36 -0.90 -3.87
CA THR A 177 -3.11 0.31 -3.09
C THR A 177 -1.63 0.73 -3.14
N SER A 178 -0.70 -0.25 -3.26
CA SER A 178 0.72 0.02 -3.48
C SER A 178 0.97 0.80 -4.77
N CYS A 179 0.28 0.47 -5.85
CA CYS A 179 0.38 1.18 -7.13
C CYS A 179 -0.05 2.64 -6.98
N SER A 180 -1.13 2.91 -6.26
CA SER A 180 -1.62 4.27 -6.03
C SER A 180 -0.65 5.10 -5.19
N LEU A 181 -0.02 4.50 -4.16
CA LEU A 181 1.01 5.19 -3.38
C LEU A 181 2.24 5.48 -4.24
N ALA A 182 2.72 4.53 -5.03
CA ALA A 182 3.86 4.73 -5.92
C ALA A 182 3.59 5.85 -6.94
N ALA A 183 2.41 5.86 -7.57
CA ALA A 183 2.00 6.92 -8.49
C ALA A 183 1.94 8.29 -7.82
N GLY A 184 1.36 8.37 -6.62
CA GLY A 184 1.31 9.60 -5.83
C GLY A 184 2.71 10.13 -5.46
N ILE A 185 3.63 9.22 -5.10
CA ILE A 185 5.03 9.58 -4.82
C ILE A 185 5.72 10.12 -6.07
N CYS A 186 5.53 9.50 -7.25
CA CYS A 186 6.09 10.01 -8.49
C CYS A 186 5.58 11.43 -8.81
N GLY A 187 4.28 11.70 -8.63
CA GLY A 187 3.71 13.03 -8.77
C GLY A 187 4.31 14.04 -7.79
N ALA A 188 4.51 13.64 -6.54
CA ALA A 188 5.14 14.45 -5.50
C ALA A 188 6.62 14.74 -5.78
N LEU A 189 7.37 13.76 -6.29
CA LEU A 189 8.75 13.94 -6.70
C LEU A 189 8.89 14.92 -7.89
N TYR A 190 7.95 14.84 -8.85
CA TYR A 190 7.90 15.81 -9.94
C TYR A 190 7.67 17.23 -9.42
N ASN A 191 6.77 17.40 -8.45
CA ASN A 191 6.55 18.69 -7.80
C ASN A 191 7.81 19.16 -7.04
N LYS A 192 8.43 18.26 -6.25
CA LYS A 192 9.67 18.52 -5.53
C LYS A 192 10.78 18.98 -6.48
N ALA A 193 10.91 18.38 -7.65
CA ALA A 193 11.92 18.78 -8.65
C ALA A 193 11.75 20.23 -9.14
N LYS A 194 10.53 20.79 -9.06
CA LYS A 194 10.23 22.18 -9.43
C LYS A 194 10.32 23.16 -8.26
N THR A 195 9.96 22.74 -7.08
CA THR A 195 9.81 23.62 -5.92
C THR A 195 10.93 23.50 -4.90
N GLY A 196 11.66 22.38 -4.90
CA GLY A 196 12.62 22.00 -3.86
C GLY A 196 11.97 21.40 -2.61
N GLU A 197 10.64 21.43 -2.50
CA GLU A 197 9.90 21.00 -1.31
C GLU A 197 9.20 19.66 -1.52
N GLY A 198 9.28 18.80 -0.50
CA GLY A 198 8.50 17.58 -0.39
C GLY A 198 7.09 17.86 0.07
N CYS A 199 6.26 16.84 0.01
CA CYS A 199 4.87 16.92 0.50
C CYS A 199 4.39 15.58 1.04
N LYS A 200 3.19 15.59 1.66
CA LYS A 200 2.52 14.38 2.13
C LYS A 200 1.77 13.70 1.00
N VAL A 201 2.01 12.40 0.83
CA VAL A 201 1.23 11.51 -0.02
C VAL A 201 0.60 10.44 0.87
N MET A 202 -0.71 10.39 0.90
CA MET A 202 -1.44 9.41 1.71
C MET A 202 -2.46 8.65 0.88
N VAL A 203 -2.45 7.33 1.03
CA VAL A 203 -3.46 6.43 0.47
C VAL A 203 -4.00 5.50 1.56
N SER A 204 -5.21 4.98 1.36
CA SER A 204 -5.77 4.01 2.29
C SER A 204 -6.39 2.84 1.54
N LEU A 205 -6.39 1.66 2.17
CA LEU A 205 -7.01 0.45 1.60
C LEU A 205 -8.49 0.67 1.31
N PHE A 206 -9.22 1.27 2.24
CA PHE A 206 -10.63 1.58 2.06
C PHE A 206 -10.85 2.59 0.92
N GLY A 207 -10.06 3.67 0.87
CA GLY A 207 -10.13 4.68 -0.19
C GLY A 207 -9.83 4.09 -1.57
N GLN A 208 -8.84 3.20 -1.65
CA GLN A 208 -8.52 2.50 -2.90
C GLN A 208 -9.66 1.59 -3.35
N ALA A 209 -10.30 0.87 -2.44
CA ALA A 209 -11.46 0.03 -2.78
C ALA A 209 -12.63 0.86 -3.31
N ILE A 210 -12.93 1.98 -2.66
CA ILE A 210 -13.97 2.92 -3.12
C ILE A 210 -13.61 3.51 -4.49
N TRP A 211 -12.34 3.86 -4.73
CA TRP A 211 -11.89 4.32 -6.04
C TRP A 211 -12.04 3.24 -7.11
N SER A 212 -11.65 2.00 -6.82
CA SER A 212 -11.75 0.86 -7.74
C SER A 212 -13.21 0.54 -8.12
N GLY A 213 -14.15 0.72 -7.19
CA GLY A 213 -15.59 0.55 -7.40
C GLY A 213 -16.35 1.85 -7.63
N SER A 214 -15.69 2.96 -7.96
CA SER A 214 -16.26 4.32 -7.90
C SER A 214 -17.54 4.52 -8.70
N ALA A 215 -17.66 3.94 -9.89
CA ALA A 215 -18.87 4.01 -10.71
C ALA A 215 -20.05 3.33 -10.01
N GLY A 216 -19.85 2.14 -9.44
CA GLY A 216 -20.85 1.43 -8.66
C GLY A 216 -21.26 2.20 -7.40
N VAL A 217 -20.28 2.68 -6.64
CA VAL A 217 -20.54 3.50 -5.44
C VAL A 217 -21.33 4.75 -5.80
N ALA A 218 -20.96 5.45 -6.87
CA ALA A 218 -21.68 6.64 -7.31
C ALA A 218 -23.11 6.34 -7.77
N SER A 219 -23.36 5.23 -8.47
CA SER A 219 -24.68 4.86 -8.98
C SER A 219 -25.69 4.55 -7.87
N THR A 220 -25.23 4.14 -6.68
CA THR A 220 -26.13 3.89 -5.54
C THR A 220 -26.89 5.16 -5.09
N GLN A 221 -26.34 6.36 -5.33
CA GLN A 221 -27.02 7.63 -5.05
C GLN A 221 -28.25 7.86 -5.93
N TYR A 222 -28.36 7.11 -7.02
CA TYR A 222 -29.47 7.17 -7.97
C TYR A 222 -30.37 5.94 -7.90
N GLY A 223 -30.32 5.20 -6.79
CA GLY A 223 -31.18 4.05 -6.53
C GLY A 223 -30.66 2.72 -7.06
N ASP A 224 -29.44 2.69 -7.58
CA ASP A 224 -28.78 1.44 -7.97
C ASP A 224 -28.40 0.61 -6.75
N SER A 225 -28.28 -0.70 -6.88
CA SER A 225 -27.95 -1.61 -5.79
C SER A 225 -27.02 -2.74 -6.24
N TYR A 226 -26.18 -3.19 -5.34
CA TYR A 226 -25.22 -4.29 -5.53
C TYR A 226 -25.43 -5.35 -4.44
N PRO A 227 -25.02 -6.61 -4.68
CA PRO A 227 -24.52 -7.13 -5.95
C PRO A 227 -25.60 -7.22 -7.03
N LYS A 228 -25.18 -7.21 -8.28
CA LYS A 228 -26.06 -7.44 -9.44
C LYS A 228 -26.31 -8.94 -9.61
N THR A 229 -27.38 -9.28 -10.36
CA THR A 229 -27.59 -10.65 -10.83
C THR A 229 -27.44 -10.71 -12.34
N ARG A 230 -26.69 -11.68 -12.83
CA ARG A 230 -26.55 -11.97 -14.26
C ARG A 230 -27.83 -12.53 -14.88
N LEU A 231 -28.78 -13.02 -14.07
CA LEU A 231 -30.05 -13.58 -14.53
C LEU A 231 -31.01 -12.52 -15.05
N ILE A 232 -30.84 -11.25 -14.60
CA ILE A 232 -31.63 -10.12 -15.03
C ILE A 232 -30.66 -8.96 -15.32
N PRO A 233 -29.88 -9.05 -16.44
CA PRO A 233 -28.91 -8.01 -16.76
C PRO A 233 -29.60 -6.73 -17.20
N GLY A 234 -29.04 -5.57 -16.84
CA GLY A 234 -29.50 -4.27 -17.29
C GLY A 234 -29.33 -4.08 -18.81
N THR A 235 -28.32 -4.73 -19.37
CA THR A 235 -28.06 -4.81 -20.82
C THR A 235 -27.38 -6.12 -21.15
N PRO A 236 -27.72 -6.77 -22.30
CA PRO A 236 -27.11 -8.03 -22.71
C PRO A 236 -25.59 -7.95 -22.94
N VAL A 237 -25.06 -6.80 -23.30
CA VAL A 237 -23.63 -6.64 -23.61
C VAL A 237 -22.75 -6.46 -22.38
N MET A 238 -23.33 -6.24 -21.20
CA MET A 238 -22.61 -6.10 -19.93
C MET A 238 -23.03 -7.21 -18.96
N ASN A 239 -22.76 -8.43 -19.36
CA ASN A 239 -23.09 -9.64 -18.60
C ASN A 239 -22.07 -10.73 -18.88
N THR A 240 -22.11 -11.79 -18.09
CA THR A 240 -21.28 -12.99 -18.30
C THR A 240 -22.15 -14.10 -18.84
N TYR A 241 -21.66 -14.81 -19.85
CA TYR A 241 -22.37 -15.90 -20.52
C TYR A 241 -21.53 -17.17 -20.55
N LYS A 242 -22.22 -18.30 -20.58
CA LYS A 242 -21.58 -19.61 -20.72
C LYS A 242 -21.93 -20.17 -22.09
N SER A 243 -20.92 -20.52 -22.86
CA SER A 243 -21.07 -21.17 -24.16
C SER A 243 -21.51 -22.62 -24.02
N SER A 244 -21.91 -23.24 -25.14
CA SER A 244 -22.34 -24.66 -25.18
C SER A 244 -21.22 -25.66 -24.84
N ASP A 245 -19.97 -25.26 -24.93
CA ASP A 245 -18.78 -26.02 -24.55
C ASP A 245 -18.27 -25.68 -23.13
N ASP A 246 -19.15 -25.11 -22.30
CA ASP A 246 -18.89 -24.82 -20.88
C ASP A 246 -17.85 -23.73 -20.59
N ILE A 247 -17.49 -22.91 -21.55
CA ILE A 247 -16.57 -21.78 -21.37
C ILE A 247 -17.36 -20.51 -21.00
N TRP A 248 -16.90 -19.79 -19.96
CA TRP A 248 -17.43 -18.48 -19.57
C TRP A 248 -16.72 -17.34 -20.32
N PHE A 249 -17.47 -16.36 -20.75
CA PHE A 249 -16.98 -15.12 -21.39
C PHE A 249 -17.81 -13.91 -21.00
#